data_3425cd1e291f29b3e42e5914e01bf560
#
_entry.id   3425cd1e291f29b3e42e5914e01bf560
#
_cell.length_a   1.000
_cell.length_b   1.000
_cell.length_c   1.000
_cell.angle_alpha   90.00
_cell.angle_beta   90.00
_cell.angle_gamma   90.00
#
_symmetry.space_group_name_H-M   'P 1'
#
loop_
_entity.id
_entity.type
_entity.pdbx_description
1 polymer ?
#
loop_
_entity_poly.entity_id
_entity_poly.type
_entity_poly.pdbx_seq_one_letter_code
_entity_poly.pdbx_strand_id
1 'polypeptide(L)'
;MNFNKLFLSFIAILIFSCNPSHQIIVLDNPMFATEPVEDAGMDSIGFLMRKHVIVVTVKDKNEIHVYNAMNGEFKKSIKRDNAFPNGVTTINDQFVLVTERDNKQVAVFNSSMDFLGTFGNDELRSPYGITFYKQEEGLYKVLVTDSYEYNNPREDRILTWDFKIDNESFNVSSASVLGNQTLYQVESIYADQHYQTVLVAEEMKEHHKVMALDLMTGEVKKEDLGNFNRGNDPEGIALVINKDNNGYWICTEQSKTDNRFHLYDRKTLEYMTTMYLDNVSYTDGIATAYMHGKWYLYAVDNDARVVAFELPEINS
;
A
#
# COMPACT_ATOMS: atom_id res chain seq x y z
N MET A 1 -41.25 57.77 -43.88
CA MET A 1 -40.73 57.42 -42.54
C MET A 1 -40.61 55.91 -42.47
N ASN A 2 -39.42 55.38 -42.70
CA ASN A 2 -39.13 53.96 -42.68
C ASN A 2 -38.46 53.60 -41.35
N PHE A 3 -39.11 52.73 -40.56
CA PHE A 3 -38.55 52.16 -39.35
C PHE A 3 -37.86 50.82 -39.67
N ASN A 4 -36.55 50.83 -39.67
CA ASN A 4 -35.74 49.60 -39.70
C ASN A 4 -35.81 48.92 -38.33
N LYS A 5 -36.39 47.72 -38.28
CA LYS A 5 -36.30 46.82 -37.11
C LYS A 5 -34.99 46.04 -37.17
N LEU A 6 -34.10 46.35 -36.26
CA LEU A 6 -32.88 45.59 -36.02
C LEU A 6 -33.26 44.33 -35.21
N PHE A 7 -33.10 43.13 -35.80
CA PHE A 7 -33.21 41.85 -35.10
C PHE A 7 -31.86 41.52 -34.48
N LEU A 8 -31.75 41.63 -33.15
CA LEU A 8 -30.63 41.08 -32.42
C LEU A 8 -30.88 39.57 -32.22
N SER A 9 -30.11 38.72 -32.92
CA SER A 9 -30.04 37.29 -32.66
C SER A 9 -29.13 37.03 -31.44
N PHE A 10 -29.73 36.63 -30.33
CA PHE A 10 -28.99 36.09 -29.21
C PHE A 10 -28.55 34.67 -29.56
N ILE A 11 -27.21 34.46 -29.81
CA ILE A 11 -26.61 33.13 -29.86
C ILE A 11 -26.35 32.71 -28.42
N ALA A 12 -27.23 31.81 -27.89
CA ALA A 12 -26.96 31.14 -26.65
C ALA A 12 -25.85 30.10 -26.90
N ILE A 13 -24.62 30.38 -26.43
CA ILE A 13 -23.55 29.41 -26.39
C ILE A 13 -23.88 28.47 -25.22
N LEU A 14 -24.42 27.30 -25.51
CA LEU A 14 -24.51 26.19 -24.57
C LEU A 14 -23.09 25.63 -24.41
N ILE A 15 -22.41 26.02 -23.33
CA ILE A 15 -21.18 25.39 -22.89
C ILE A 15 -21.61 24.03 -22.31
N PHE A 16 -21.53 22.98 -23.09
CA PHE A 16 -21.55 21.62 -22.57
C PHE A 16 -20.23 21.44 -21.80
N SER A 17 -20.32 21.52 -20.48
CA SER A 17 -19.30 20.98 -19.60
C SER A 17 -19.32 19.47 -19.79
N CYS A 18 -18.46 18.94 -20.66
CA CYS A 18 -18.08 17.54 -20.61
C CYS A 18 -17.30 17.36 -19.31
N ASN A 19 -17.92 16.89 -18.25
CA ASN A 19 -17.19 16.20 -17.21
C ASN A 19 -16.49 15.02 -17.90
N PRO A 20 -15.15 14.91 -17.85
CA PRO A 20 -14.51 13.70 -18.32
C PRO A 20 -15.09 12.56 -17.46
N SER A 21 -15.87 11.67 -18.08
CA SER A 21 -16.24 10.43 -17.45
C SER A 21 -14.95 9.70 -17.11
N HIS A 22 -14.66 9.51 -15.83
CA HIS A 22 -13.49 8.72 -15.40
C HIS A 22 -13.63 7.34 -16.05
N GLN A 23 -12.72 7.04 -16.98
CA GLN A 23 -12.78 5.78 -17.71
C GLN A 23 -12.33 4.67 -16.76
N ILE A 24 -13.24 3.74 -16.44
CA ILE A 24 -12.93 2.54 -15.65
C ILE A 24 -11.86 1.72 -16.38
N ILE A 25 -10.85 1.28 -15.63
CA ILE A 25 -9.79 0.39 -16.12
C ILE A 25 -10.14 -1.04 -15.72
N VAL A 26 -10.07 -1.99 -16.65
CA VAL A 26 -10.23 -3.42 -16.36
C VAL A 26 -8.99 -4.15 -16.85
N LEU A 27 -8.33 -4.89 -15.96
CA LEU A 27 -7.21 -5.77 -16.29
C LEU A 27 -7.70 -7.21 -16.26
N ASP A 28 -7.78 -7.86 -17.42
CA ASP A 28 -8.38 -9.17 -17.64
C ASP A 28 -7.36 -10.28 -17.94
N ASN A 29 -6.09 -9.94 -18.12
CA ASN A 29 -5.03 -10.89 -18.49
C ASN A 29 -3.91 -10.87 -17.45
N PRO A 30 -3.97 -11.71 -16.41
CA PRO A 30 -2.89 -11.80 -15.43
C PRO A 30 -1.62 -12.37 -16.09
N MET A 31 -0.48 -11.84 -15.70
CA MET A 31 0.83 -12.38 -16.07
C MET A 31 1.01 -13.79 -15.48
N PHE A 32 0.56 -13.97 -14.25
CA PHE A 32 0.44 -15.25 -13.56
C PHE A 32 -0.54 -15.16 -12.39
N ALA A 33 -0.96 -16.33 -11.91
CA ALA A 33 -1.51 -16.54 -10.58
C ALA A 33 -0.71 -17.67 -9.93
N THR A 34 -0.33 -17.51 -8.64
CA THR A 34 0.31 -18.60 -7.90
C THR A 34 -0.71 -19.68 -7.57
N GLU A 35 -0.25 -20.89 -7.25
CA GLU A 35 -1.13 -21.92 -6.70
C GLU A 35 -1.73 -21.43 -5.38
N PRO A 36 -3.03 -21.62 -5.16
CA PRO A 36 -3.67 -21.22 -3.91
C PRO A 36 -3.16 -22.07 -2.74
N VAL A 37 -2.99 -21.43 -1.60
CA VAL A 37 -2.65 -22.06 -0.33
C VAL A 37 -3.89 -22.02 0.56
N GLU A 38 -4.42 -23.18 0.91
CA GLU A 38 -5.63 -23.31 1.73
C GLU A 38 -5.41 -22.73 3.12
N ASP A 39 -6.38 -22.00 3.65
CA ASP A 39 -6.34 -21.33 4.95
C ASP A 39 -5.02 -20.56 5.19
N ALA A 40 -4.57 -19.82 4.19
CA ALA A 40 -3.29 -19.12 4.25
C ALA A 40 -3.38 -17.81 5.05
N GLY A 41 -4.45 -17.05 4.86
CA GLY A 41 -4.49 -15.66 5.30
C GLY A 41 -3.32 -14.88 4.72
N MET A 42 -3.12 -14.93 3.39
CA MET A 42 -2.12 -14.08 2.75
C MET A 42 -2.49 -12.61 2.94
N ASP A 43 -1.49 -11.78 3.24
CA ASP A 43 -1.73 -10.39 3.60
C ASP A 43 -0.89 -9.43 2.74
N SER A 44 0.34 -9.18 3.07
CA SER A 44 1.17 -8.16 2.45
C SER A 44 2.21 -8.73 1.49
N ILE A 45 2.62 -7.90 0.51
CA ILE A 45 3.60 -8.25 -0.52
C ILE A 45 4.75 -7.25 -0.48
N GLY A 46 5.98 -7.76 -0.27
CA GLY A 46 7.24 -7.02 -0.43
C GLY A 46 7.98 -7.45 -1.69
N PHE A 47 8.90 -6.64 -2.18
CA PHE A 47 9.61 -6.90 -3.42
C PHE A 47 11.13 -6.75 -3.29
N LEU A 48 11.89 -7.81 -3.59
CA LEU A 48 13.35 -7.76 -3.74
C LEU A 48 13.71 -7.66 -5.23
N MET A 49 13.94 -6.42 -5.69
CA MET A 49 14.11 -6.07 -7.11
C MET A 49 15.25 -6.82 -7.77
N ARG A 50 16.45 -6.82 -7.16
CA ARG A 50 17.64 -7.46 -7.73
C ARG A 50 17.53 -8.98 -7.83
N LYS A 51 16.67 -9.60 -7.03
CA LYS A 51 16.45 -11.05 -7.04
C LYS A 51 15.23 -11.46 -7.85
N HIS A 52 14.43 -10.49 -8.32
CA HIS A 52 13.17 -10.73 -9.01
C HIS A 52 12.24 -11.68 -8.22
N VAL A 53 12.11 -11.42 -6.91
CA VAL A 53 11.21 -12.20 -6.05
C VAL A 53 10.27 -11.30 -5.28
N ILE A 54 9.06 -11.81 -5.04
CA ILE A 54 8.13 -11.27 -4.07
C ILE A 54 8.21 -12.06 -2.78
N VAL A 55 8.02 -11.36 -1.68
CA VAL A 55 7.94 -11.89 -0.32
C VAL A 55 6.54 -11.64 0.19
N VAL A 56 5.82 -12.68 0.57
CA VAL A 56 4.40 -12.63 0.94
C VAL A 56 4.22 -13.13 2.36
N THR A 57 3.53 -12.38 3.19
CA THR A 57 3.16 -12.80 4.53
C THR A 57 1.95 -13.74 4.48
N VAL A 58 1.99 -14.82 5.26
CA VAL A 58 0.99 -15.89 5.32
C VAL A 58 0.60 -16.07 6.76
N LYS A 59 -0.29 -15.18 7.23
CA LYS A 59 -0.57 -14.95 8.65
C LYS A 59 -1.08 -16.19 9.39
N ASP A 60 -2.04 -16.91 8.81
CA ASP A 60 -2.65 -18.06 9.47
C ASP A 60 -1.76 -19.31 9.51
N LYS A 61 -0.71 -19.35 8.70
CA LYS A 61 0.31 -20.42 8.74
C LYS A 61 1.53 -20.05 9.58
N ASN A 62 1.65 -18.81 10.05
CA ASN A 62 2.87 -18.28 10.66
C ASN A 62 4.09 -18.42 9.72
N GLU A 63 3.92 -18.11 8.45
CA GLU A 63 4.93 -18.29 7.41
C GLU A 63 5.14 -17.02 6.59
N ILE A 64 6.31 -16.96 5.96
CA ILE A 64 6.62 -15.98 4.93
C ILE A 64 6.96 -16.77 3.67
N HIS A 65 6.23 -16.55 2.59
CA HIS A 65 6.46 -17.23 1.32
C HIS A 65 7.27 -16.37 0.36
N VAL A 66 8.11 -17.00 -0.42
CA VAL A 66 8.92 -16.35 -1.46
C VAL A 66 8.57 -16.97 -2.81
N TYR A 67 8.21 -16.11 -3.77
CA TYR A 67 7.88 -16.53 -5.14
C TYR A 67 8.75 -15.77 -6.15
N ASN A 68 8.93 -16.34 -7.32
CA ASN A 68 9.49 -15.63 -8.45
C ASN A 68 8.49 -14.57 -8.94
N ALA A 69 8.93 -13.32 -9.05
CA ALA A 69 8.07 -12.20 -9.41
C ALA A 69 7.63 -12.19 -10.88
N MET A 70 8.29 -12.97 -11.75
CA MET A 70 7.96 -12.99 -13.19
C MET A 70 6.98 -14.08 -13.58
N ASN A 71 6.90 -15.16 -12.80
CA ASN A 71 6.09 -16.33 -13.18
C ASN A 71 5.33 -16.99 -12.03
N GLY A 72 5.40 -16.42 -10.81
CA GLY A 72 4.70 -16.93 -9.64
C GLY A 72 5.23 -18.25 -9.07
N GLU A 73 6.40 -18.75 -9.56
CA GLU A 73 6.97 -20.02 -9.09
C GLU A 73 7.35 -19.90 -7.60
N PHE A 74 6.80 -20.81 -6.79
CA PHE A 74 7.14 -20.91 -5.37
C PHE A 74 8.63 -21.29 -5.19
N LYS A 75 9.33 -20.56 -4.35
CA LYS A 75 10.76 -20.79 -4.07
C LYS A 75 10.99 -21.42 -2.71
N LYS A 76 10.38 -20.88 -1.66
CA LYS A 76 10.49 -21.39 -0.30
C LYS A 76 9.48 -20.74 0.64
N SER A 77 9.28 -21.36 1.80
CA SER A 77 8.65 -20.74 2.98
C SER A 77 9.64 -20.60 4.13
N ILE A 78 9.39 -19.60 4.98
CA ILE A 78 10.11 -19.39 6.24
C ILE A 78 9.09 -19.43 7.35
N LYS A 79 9.21 -20.40 8.25
CA LYS A 79 8.34 -20.54 9.42
C LYS A 79 8.79 -19.60 10.53
N ARG A 80 7.80 -18.95 11.16
CA ARG A 80 8.01 -18.08 12.31
C ARG A 80 7.04 -18.47 13.43
N ASP A 81 7.54 -18.94 14.55
CA ASP A 81 6.70 -19.45 15.63
C ASP A 81 5.82 -18.34 16.23
N ASN A 82 4.51 -18.57 16.26
CA ASN A 82 3.49 -17.67 16.80
C ASN A 82 3.57 -16.21 16.26
N ALA A 83 4.04 -16.03 15.05
CA ALA A 83 4.35 -14.68 14.51
C ALA A 83 3.10 -13.93 14.06
N PHE A 84 2.15 -14.63 13.43
CA PHE A 84 1.06 -13.99 12.69
C PHE A 84 1.56 -12.81 11.85
N PRO A 85 2.40 -13.08 10.83
CA PRO A 85 3.05 -12.02 10.06
C PRO A 85 2.04 -11.28 9.19
N ASN A 86 2.00 -9.94 9.30
CA ASN A 86 1.11 -9.06 8.54
C ASN A 86 1.89 -8.26 7.48
N GLY A 87 2.39 -7.09 7.83
CA GLY A 87 3.08 -6.21 6.89
C GLY A 87 4.47 -6.69 6.51
N VAL A 88 4.89 -6.40 5.28
CA VAL A 88 6.25 -6.63 4.81
C VAL A 88 6.76 -5.47 3.97
N THR A 89 8.01 -5.08 4.19
CA THR A 89 8.70 -4.11 3.34
C THR A 89 10.17 -4.53 3.11
N THR A 90 10.81 -3.95 2.10
CA THR A 90 12.20 -4.30 1.77
C THR A 90 13.05 -3.05 1.65
N ILE A 91 14.15 -2.99 2.37
CA ILE A 91 15.07 -1.84 2.38
C ILE A 91 16.30 -2.17 1.54
N ASN A 92 16.54 -1.36 0.51
CA ASN A 92 17.76 -1.37 -0.33
C ASN A 92 18.08 -2.73 -0.97
N ASP A 93 17.09 -3.61 -1.20
CA ASP A 93 17.28 -5.00 -1.63
C ASP A 93 18.24 -5.82 -0.73
N GLN A 94 18.50 -5.38 0.49
CA GLN A 94 19.37 -6.04 1.45
C GLN A 94 18.60 -6.62 2.63
N PHE A 95 17.60 -5.91 3.11
CA PHE A 95 16.82 -6.29 4.28
C PHE A 95 15.34 -6.46 3.92
N VAL A 96 14.72 -7.45 4.52
CA VAL A 96 13.27 -7.66 4.53
C VAL A 96 12.79 -7.49 5.97
N LEU A 97 11.86 -6.59 6.18
CA LEU A 97 11.26 -6.29 7.48
C LEU A 97 9.82 -6.80 7.46
N VAL A 98 9.46 -7.58 8.46
CA VAL A 98 8.12 -8.20 8.59
C VAL A 98 7.56 -7.88 9.96
N THR A 99 6.37 -7.31 10.01
CA THR A 99 5.64 -7.16 11.29
C THR A 99 5.12 -8.52 11.75
N GLU A 100 5.39 -8.88 12.98
CA GLU A 100 4.92 -10.09 13.63
C GLU A 100 3.92 -9.69 14.73
N ARG A 101 2.62 -9.71 14.40
CA ARG A 101 1.56 -9.18 15.28
C ARG A 101 1.54 -9.84 16.65
N ASP A 102 1.53 -11.16 16.68
CA ASP A 102 1.39 -11.89 17.93
C ASP A 102 2.68 -11.93 18.75
N ASN A 103 3.84 -11.79 18.10
CA ASN A 103 5.13 -11.57 18.76
C ASN A 103 5.41 -10.10 19.12
N LYS A 104 4.54 -9.16 18.69
CA LYS A 104 4.62 -7.72 18.99
C LYS A 104 5.95 -7.10 18.60
N GLN A 105 6.43 -7.37 17.39
CA GLN A 105 7.77 -6.97 16.95
C GLN A 105 7.85 -6.84 15.43
N VAL A 106 8.96 -6.30 14.97
CA VAL A 106 9.39 -6.37 13.57
C VAL A 106 10.55 -7.36 13.47
N ALA A 107 10.39 -8.42 12.68
CA ALA A 107 11.45 -9.33 12.34
C ALA A 107 12.25 -8.82 11.13
N VAL A 108 13.56 -8.94 11.20
CA VAL A 108 14.50 -8.49 10.16
C VAL A 108 15.22 -9.70 9.56
N PHE A 109 15.19 -9.78 8.24
CA PHE A 109 15.87 -10.80 7.45
C PHE A 109 16.82 -10.14 6.45
N ASN A 110 17.85 -10.86 6.04
CA ASN A 110 18.63 -10.47 4.86
C ASN A 110 17.89 -10.80 3.56
N SER A 111 18.44 -10.38 2.43
CA SER A 111 17.83 -10.67 1.11
C SER A 111 17.79 -12.14 0.73
N SER A 112 18.49 -13.02 1.47
CA SER A 112 18.38 -14.47 1.34
C SER A 112 17.33 -15.07 2.27
N MET A 113 16.61 -14.22 3.02
CA MET A 113 15.63 -14.60 4.03
C MET A 113 16.23 -15.35 5.22
N ASP A 114 17.51 -15.12 5.54
CA ASP A 114 18.09 -15.55 6.80
C ASP A 114 17.71 -14.54 7.89
N PHE A 115 17.24 -15.03 9.02
CA PHE A 115 16.83 -14.20 10.15
C PHE A 115 18.03 -13.51 10.80
N LEU A 116 17.95 -12.20 11.00
CA LEU A 116 19.02 -11.37 11.57
C LEU A 116 18.72 -10.87 12.99
N GLY A 117 17.45 -10.68 13.33
CA GLY A 117 17.06 -10.14 14.63
C GLY A 117 15.67 -9.49 14.60
N THR A 118 15.33 -8.80 15.67
CA THR A 118 14.05 -8.11 15.84
C THR A 118 14.22 -6.73 16.46
N PHE A 119 13.18 -5.88 16.35
CA PHE A 119 13.06 -4.63 17.11
C PHE A 119 11.58 -4.32 17.39
N GLY A 120 11.33 -3.33 18.25
CA GLY A 120 9.99 -2.86 18.60
C GLY A 120 9.26 -3.72 19.63
N ASN A 121 9.91 -4.72 20.23
CA ASN A 121 9.30 -5.68 21.14
C ASN A 121 8.70 -5.04 22.42
N ASP A 122 9.26 -3.91 22.86
CA ASP A 122 8.82 -3.22 24.08
C ASP A 122 7.77 -2.15 23.78
N GLU A 123 7.67 -1.70 22.52
CA GLU A 123 6.84 -0.57 22.10
C GLU A 123 5.57 -1.00 21.35
N LEU A 124 5.67 -2.03 20.52
CA LEU A 124 4.56 -2.53 19.69
C LEU A 124 3.62 -3.45 20.49
N ARG A 125 2.32 -3.39 20.17
CA ARG A 125 1.27 -4.18 20.81
C ARG A 125 0.51 -5.07 19.84
N SER A 126 0.23 -4.55 18.63
CA SER A 126 -0.41 -5.26 17.53
C SER A 126 0.07 -4.68 16.19
N PRO A 127 1.38 -4.82 15.86
CA PRO A 127 1.93 -4.25 14.64
C PRO A 127 1.27 -4.86 13.39
N TYR A 128 0.99 -4.00 12.40
CA TYR A 128 0.32 -4.41 11.18
C TYR A 128 1.11 -3.96 9.93
N GLY A 129 0.79 -2.84 9.34
CA GLY A 129 1.48 -2.32 8.16
C GLY A 129 2.87 -1.79 8.48
N ILE A 130 3.74 -1.80 7.48
CA ILE A 130 5.11 -1.31 7.60
C ILE A 130 5.57 -0.64 6.29
N THR A 131 6.20 0.51 6.43
CA THR A 131 6.81 1.23 5.32
C THR A 131 8.09 1.92 5.76
N PHE A 132 8.82 2.53 4.83
CA PHE A 132 10.01 3.29 5.16
C PHE A 132 10.23 4.44 4.18
N TYR A 133 11.11 5.36 4.57
CA TYR A 133 11.75 6.30 3.65
C TYR A 133 13.24 6.46 3.96
N LYS A 134 14.02 6.83 2.95
CA LYS A 134 15.45 7.06 3.10
C LYS A 134 15.69 8.46 3.64
N GLN A 135 16.40 8.60 4.77
CA GLN A 135 16.83 9.90 5.30
C GLN A 135 18.14 10.33 4.64
N GLU A 136 19.15 9.45 4.70
CA GLU A 136 20.45 9.63 4.05
C GLU A 136 21.04 8.26 3.67
N GLU A 137 22.26 8.22 3.14
CA GLU A 137 22.88 6.95 2.77
C GLU A 137 23.07 6.04 3.99
N GLY A 138 22.52 4.84 3.93
CA GLY A 138 22.56 3.86 5.00
C GLY A 138 21.63 4.15 6.20
N LEU A 139 20.87 5.26 6.18
CA LEU A 139 19.91 5.61 7.24
C LEU A 139 18.50 5.74 6.70
N TYR A 140 17.59 4.99 7.29
CA TYR A 140 16.17 4.94 6.91
C TYR A 140 15.28 5.22 8.11
N LYS A 141 14.13 5.83 7.87
CA LYS A 141 13.05 5.90 8.86
C LYS A 141 12.04 4.81 8.53
N VAL A 142 11.85 3.88 9.46
CA VAL A 142 10.82 2.84 9.37
C VAL A 142 9.58 3.30 10.12
N LEU A 143 8.41 3.12 9.52
CA LEU A 143 7.12 3.43 10.10
C LEU A 143 6.31 2.12 10.20
N VAL A 144 5.69 1.90 11.35
CA VAL A 144 4.83 0.72 11.61
C VAL A 144 3.50 1.21 12.18
N THR A 145 2.40 0.70 11.63
CA THR A 145 1.08 0.88 12.24
C THR A 145 0.89 -0.11 13.39
N ASP A 146 0.31 0.34 14.49
CA ASP A 146 0.02 -0.47 15.68
C ASP A 146 -1.48 -0.49 15.95
N SER A 147 -2.15 -1.57 15.53
CA SER A 147 -3.62 -1.70 15.46
C SER A 147 -4.26 -2.29 16.73
N TYR A 148 -3.62 -2.10 17.90
CA TYR A 148 -4.13 -2.57 19.18
C TYR A 148 -5.39 -1.82 19.64
N GLU A 149 -6.27 -2.48 20.42
CA GLU A 149 -7.50 -1.85 20.94
C GLU A 149 -8.26 -1.03 19.90
N TYR A 150 -8.46 -1.58 18.73
CA TYR A 150 -8.94 -0.91 17.51
C TYR A 150 -10.22 -0.08 17.66
N ASN A 151 -11.07 -0.38 18.64
CA ASN A 151 -12.29 0.39 18.95
C ASN A 151 -12.03 1.70 19.70
N ASN A 152 -10.80 1.93 20.17
CA ASN A 152 -10.43 3.13 20.91
C ASN A 152 -9.49 3.99 20.08
N PRO A 153 -9.82 5.27 19.82
CA PRO A 153 -8.92 6.16 19.10
C PRO A 153 -7.65 6.45 19.93
N ARG A 154 -6.49 6.46 19.28
CA ARG A 154 -5.19 6.66 19.90
C ARG A 154 -4.31 7.58 19.06
N GLU A 155 -3.39 8.30 19.70
CA GLU A 155 -2.41 9.14 19.04
C GLU A 155 -1.12 8.38 18.68
N ASP A 156 -0.89 7.21 19.29
CA ASP A 156 0.31 6.39 19.12
C ASP A 156 0.11 5.21 18.15
N ARG A 157 -0.64 5.46 17.06
CA ARG A 157 -0.94 4.44 16.04
C ARG A 157 0.14 4.23 15.00
N ILE A 158 1.05 5.19 14.82
CA ILE A 158 2.14 5.09 13.87
C ILE A 158 3.44 5.31 14.63
N LEU A 159 4.16 4.23 14.86
CA LEU A 159 5.47 4.26 15.51
C LEU A 159 6.58 4.32 14.47
N THR A 160 7.68 5.00 14.81
CA THR A 160 8.81 5.20 13.89
C THR A 160 10.14 4.91 14.56
N TRP A 161 11.08 4.38 13.78
CA TRP A 161 12.45 4.10 14.20
C TRP A 161 13.44 4.58 13.14
N ASP A 162 14.62 5.03 13.58
CA ASP A 162 15.77 5.14 12.70
C ASP A 162 16.39 3.76 12.53
N PHE A 163 16.44 3.28 11.31
CA PHE A 163 17.04 2.00 10.91
C PHE A 163 18.33 2.29 10.16
N LYS A 164 19.46 2.03 10.81
CA LYS A 164 20.79 2.26 10.26
C LYS A 164 21.39 0.96 9.76
N ILE A 165 21.77 0.95 8.49
CA ILE A 165 22.50 -0.17 7.88
C ILE A 165 24.00 0.01 8.13
N ASP A 166 24.66 -1.05 8.62
CA ASP A 166 26.08 -1.15 8.80
C ASP A 166 26.57 -2.46 8.14
N ASN A 167 26.97 -2.37 6.86
CA ASN A 167 27.29 -3.53 6.00
C ASN A 167 26.14 -4.54 5.91
N GLU A 168 26.28 -5.72 6.53
CA GLU A 168 25.27 -6.80 6.56
C GLU A 168 24.50 -6.83 7.88
N SER A 169 24.74 -5.86 8.77
CA SER A 169 24.06 -5.70 10.05
C SER A 169 23.20 -4.45 10.08
N PHE A 170 22.38 -4.31 11.12
CA PHE A 170 21.55 -3.15 11.32
C PHE A 170 21.57 -2.70 12.78
N ASN A 171 21.30 -1.42 13.00
CA ASN A 171 21.06 -0.83 14.31
C ASN A 171 19.75 -0.03 14.27
N VAL A 172 18.97 -0.06 15.34
CA VAL A 172 17.69 0.62 15.43
C VAL A 172 17.68 1.55 16.65
N SER A 173 17.15 2.77 16.48
CA SER A 173 16.96 3.71 17.56
C SER A 173 15.80 3.27 18.49
N SER A 174 15.57 4.02 19.58
CA SER A 174 14.30 3.97 20.29
C SER A 174 13.15 4.48 19.43
N ALA A 175 11.93 3.99 19.71
CA ALA A 175 10.72 4.41 19.01
C ALA A 175 10.38 5.89 19.27
N SER A 176 9.71 6.48 18.28
CA SER A 176 8.96 7.73 18.44
C SER A 176 7.61 7.61 17.72
N VAL A 177 6.69 8.52 18.01
CA VAL A 177 5.35 8.54 17.38
C VAL A 177 5.35 9.54 16.23
N LEU A 178 4.72 9.19 15.10
CA LEU A 178 4.52 10.12 14.00
C LEU A 178 3.31 11.00 14.27
N GLY A 179 3.56 12.28 14.56
CA GLY A 179 2.49 13.27 14.79
C GLY A 179 1.69 13.02 16.07
N ASN A 180 0.47 13.54 16.08
CA ASN A 180 -0.47 13.45 17.19
C ASN A 180 -1.91 13.19 16.70
N GLN A 181 -2.05 12.54 15.55
CA GLN A 181 -3.34 12.22 14.97
C GLN A 181 -4.02 11.11 15.75
N THR A 182 -5.27 11.34 16.11
CA THR A 182 -6.09 10.35 16.78
C THR A 182 -6.70 9.42 15.72
N LEU A 183 -6.23 8.19 15.68
CA LEU A 183 -6.64 7.16 14.73
C LEU A 183 -7.26 5.96 15.46
N TYR A 184 -8.15 5.23 14.80
CA TYR A 184 -8.75 4.00 15.31
C TYR A 184 -7.95 2.75 14.90
N GLN A 185 -8.50 1.92 14.03
CA GLN A 185 -7.85 0.74 13.50
C GLN A 185 -7.07 1.13 12.25
N VAL A 186 -5.76 1.10 12.35
CA VAL A 186 -4.87 1.44 11.22
C VAL A 186 -4.12 0.18 10.79
N GLU A 187 -4.20 -0.13 9.51
CA GLU A 187 -3.55 -1.32 8.98
C GLU A 187 -2.54 -0.93 7.90
N SER A 188 -2.92 -0.80 6.66
CA SER A 188 -1.98 -0.50 5.59
C SER A 188 -1.39 0.91 5.69
N ILE A 189 -0.11 1.02 5.35
CA ILE A 189 0.66 2.27 5.34
C ILE A 189 1.66 2.28 4.20
N TYR A 190 1.79 3.41 3.50
CA TYR A 190 2.81 3.56 2.46
C TYR A 190 3.35 4.99 2.39
N ALA A 191 4.69 5.14 2.36
CA ALA A 191 5.38 6.42 2.36
C ALA A 191 5.87 6.83 0.96
N ASP A 192 5.59 8.07 0.58
CA ASP A 192 6.20 8.74 -0.57
C ASP A 192 7.11 9.88 -0.11
N GLN A 193 8.40 9.64 -0.12
CA GLN A 193 9.40 10.61 0.27
C GLN A 193 9.42 11.85 -0.64
N HIS A 194 9.14 11.70 -1.93
CA HIS A 194 9.25 12.79 -2.90
C HIS A 194 8.26 13.93 -2.60
N TYR A 195 7.02 13.60 -2.31
CA TYR A 195 5.99 14.57 -1.92
C TYR A 195 5.77 14.64 -0.42
N GLN A 196 6.65 14.02 0.38
CA GLN A 196 6.56 13.98 1.84
C GLN A 196 5.16 13.57 2.33
N THR A 197 4.61 12.52 1.71
CA THR A 197 3.26 12.05 1.99
C THR A 197 3.31 10.61 2.49
N VAL A 198 2.56 10.30 3.52
CA VAL A 198 2.26 8.93 3.92
C VAL A 198 0.76 8.71 3.86
N LEU A 199 0.35 7.66 3.17
CA LEU A 199 -1.04 7.19 3.17
C LEU A 199 -1.23 6.13 4.23
N VAL A 200 -2.36 6.18 4.92
CA VAL A 200 -2.75 5.24 5.98
C VAL A 200 -4.19 4.81 5.76
N ALA A 201 -4.43 3.51 5.76
CA ALA A 201 -5.78 2.94 5.73
C ALA A 201 -6.32 2.81 7.17
N GLU A 202 -7.52 3.34 7.41
CA GLU A 202 -8.25 3.23 8.67
C GLU A 202 -9.50 2.38 8.45
N GLU A 203 -9.53 1.20 9.04
CA GLU A 203 -10.53 0.15 8.79
C GLU A 203 -11.66 0.11 9.83
N MET A 204 -11.65 0.97 10.83
CA MET A 204 -12.75 1.01 11.78
C MET A 204 -14.06 1.28 11.06
N LYS A 205 -15.04 0.41 11.18
CA LYS A 205 -16.28 0.33 10.37
C LYS A 205 -17.01 1.66 10.15
N GLU A 206 -17.04 2.54 11.14
CA GLU A 206 -17.65 3.86 11.05
C GLU A 206 -16.71 4.93 10.48
N HIS A 207 -15.44 4.58 10.27
CA HIS A 207 -14.35 5.48 9.90
C HIS A 207 -13.56 5.03 8.68
N HIS A 208 -14.07 4.04 7.92
CA HIS A 208 -13.41 3.52 6.70
C HIS A 208 -12.96 4.65 5.80
N LYS A 209 -11.65 4.83 5.67
CA LYS A 209 -11.02 5.84 4.82
C LYS A 209 -9.55 5.57 4.61
N VAL A 210 -8.99 6.17 3.57
CA VAL A 210 -7.56 6.35 3.42
C VAL A 210 -7.23 7.81 3.66
N MET A 211 -6.35 8.06 4.63
CA MET A 211 -5.88 9.40 4.98
C MET A 211 -4.52 9.66 4.36
N ALA A 212 -4.23 10.92 4.07
CA ALA A 212 -2.89 11.38 3.73
C ALA A 212 -2.35 12.27 4.84
N LEU A 213 -1.18 11.90 5.37
CA LEU A 213 -0.45 12.66 6.38
C LEU A 213 0.86 13.21 5.80
N ASP A 214 1.37 14.26 6.40
CA ASP A 214 2.73 14.70 6.16
C ASP A 214 3.72 13.69 6.74
N LEU A 215 4.64 13.21 5.92
CA LEU A 215 5.59 12.16 6.29
C LEU A 215 6.56 12.56 7.40
N MET A 216 6.82 13.85 7.57
CA MET A 216 7.80 14.36 8.55
C MET A 216 7.14 14.77 9.87
N THR A 217 5.95 15.35 9.81
CA THR A 217 5.26 15.93 10.97
C THR A 217 4.06 15.10 11.43
N GLY A 218 3.50 14.25 10.57
CA GLY A 218 2.25 13.53 10.81
C GLY A 218 1.00 14.41 10.70
N GLU A 219 1.12 15.69 10.31
CA GLU A 219 -0.04 16.55 10.10
C GLU A 219 -0.92 16.04 8.95
N VAL A 220 -2.24 16.19 9.10
CA VAL A 220 -3.20 15.78 8.07
C VAL A 220 -3.07 16.65 6.82
N LYS A 221 -2.75 16.05 5.70
CA LYS A 221 -2.80 16.67 4.36
C LYS A 221 -4.16 16.53 3.72
N LYS A 222 -4.77 15.36 3.86
CA LYS A 222 -6.11 15.07 3.38
C LYS A 222 -6.77 14.04 4.31
N GLU A 223 -7.89 14.41 4.90
CA GLU A 223 -8.59 13.61 5.92
C GLU A 223 -9.17 12.31 5.36
N ASP A 224 -9.60 12.33 4.11
CA ASP A 224 -10.17 11.19 3.41
C ASP A 224 -9.94 11.37 1.91
N LEU A 225 -9.33 10.38 1.28
CA LEU A 225 -9.16 10.38 -0.19
C LEU A 225 -10.51 10.21 -0.91
N GLY A 226 -11.51 9.62 -0.25
CA GLY A 226 -12.86 9.41 -0.75
C GLY A 226 -12.99 8.22 -1.69
N ASN A 227 -14.20 8.05 -2.21
CA ASN A 227 -14.62 7.02 -3.17
C ASN A 227 -14.73 5.58 -2.63
N PHE A 228 -14.46 5.35 -1.35
CA PHE A 228 -14.70 4.05 -0.71
C PHE A 228 -16.19 3.85 -0.40
N ASN A 229 -16.72 2.66 -0.66
CA ASN A 229 -18.09 2.30 -0.30
C ASN A 229 -18.17 1.99 1.20
N ARG A 230 -19.25 2.42 1.83
CA ARG A 230 -19.49 2.06 3.22
C ARG A 230 -19.70 0.55 3.35
N GLY A 231 -18.87 -0.07 4.19
CA GLY A 231 -18.93 -1.50 4.49
C GLY A 231 -17.95 -2.37 3.73
N ASN A 232 -17.11 -1.78 2.87
CA ASN A 232 -15.91 -2.40 2.32
C ASN A 232 -14.69 -1.81 3.04
N ASP A 233 -13.67 -2.61 3.26
CA ASP A 233 -12.50 -2.21 4.03
C ASP A 233 -11.43 -1.56 3.12
N PRO A 234 -10.87 -0.40 3.51
CA PRO A 234 -9.69 0.16 2.83
C PRO A 234 -8.46 -0.63 3.24
N GLU A 235 -7.79 -1.25 2.27
CA GLU A 235 -6.69 -2.19 2.50
C GLU A 235 -5.41 -1.74 1.82
N GLY A 236 -4.76 -2.61 1.07
CA GLY A 236 -3.47 -2.43 0.45
C GLY A 236 -3.27 -1.09 -0.25
N ILE A 237 -2.10 -0.49 -0.03
CA ILE A 237 -1.69 0.77 -0.65
C ILE A 237 -0.40 0.54 -1.43
N ALA A 238 -0.37 0.98 -2.68
CA ALA A 238 0.82 0.94 -3.52
C ALA A 238 1.02 2.25 -4.30
N LEU A 239 2.22 2.44 -4.84
CA LEU A 239 2.60 3.65 -5.56
C LEU A 239 3.24 3.32 -6.90
N VAL A 240 2.76 3.95 -7.96
CA VAL A 240 3.38 3.95 -9.29
C VAL A 240 4.06 5.29 -9.52
N ILE A 241 5.33 5.25 -9.94
CA ILE A 241 6.15 6.45 -10.17
C ILE A 241 6.55 6.51 -11.63
N ASN A 242 6.07 7.51 -12.36
CA ASN A 242 6.42 7.74 -13.75
C ASN A 242 7.85 8.32 -13.89
N LYS A 243 8.38 8.36 -15.12
CA LYS A 243 9.76 8.81 -15.40
C LYS A 243 10.01 10.27 -15.03
N ASP A 244 8.97 11.09 -14.98
CA ASP A 244 9.00 12.52 -14.62
C ASP A 244 8.74 12.77 -13.12
N ASN A 245 8.75 11.70 -12.30
CA ASN A 245 8.39 11.69 -10.88
C ASN A 245 6.91 12.00 -10.58
N ASN A 246 6.05 12.14 -11.58
CA ASN A 246 4.60 12.06 -11.38
C ASN A 246 4.19 10.61 -11.12
N GLY A 247 2.90 10.32 -11.17
CA GLY A 247 2.39 8.97 -10.99
C GLY A 247 1.10 8.95 -10.19
N TYR A 248 0.79 7.80 -9.62
CA TYR A 248 -0.46 7.64 -8.92
C TYR A 248 -0.37 6.61 -7.78
N TRP A 249 -1.19 6.83 -6.78
CA TRP A 249 -1.46 5.88 -5.73
C TRP A 249 -2.51 4.87 -6.19
N ILE A 250 -2.39 3.65 -5.71
CA ILE A 250 -3.40 2.60 -5.83
C ILE A 250 -3.82 2.24 -4.41
N CYS A 251 -5.12 2.37 -4.10
CA CYS A 251 -5.68 2.02 -2.80
C CYS A 251 -6.78 0.97 -3.01
N THR A 252 -6.66 -0.16 -2.32
CA THR A 252 -7.62 -1.26 -2.41
C THR A 252 -8.88 -0.94 -1.60
N GLU A 253 -10.03 -1.18 -2.17
CA GLU A 253 -11.31 -1.32 -1.49
C GLU A 253 -11.68 -2.81 -1.51
N GLN A 254 -11.43 -3.48 -0.38
CA GLN A 254 -11.60 -4.92 -0.25
C GLN A 254 -13.07 -5.31 -0.26
N SER A 255 -13.42 -6.25 -1.11
CA SER A 255 -14.75 -6.84 -1.15
C SER A 255 -14.73 -8.22 -1.79
N LYS A 256 -15.62 -9.11 -1.34
CA LYS A 256 -15.80 -10.44 -1.94
C LYS A 256 -16.47 -10.41 -3.31
N THR A 257 -17.27 -9.39 -3.58
CA THR A 257 -18.12 -9.32 -4.79
C THR A 257 -17.85 -8.12 -5.66
N ASP A 258 -17.19 -7.07 -5.14
CA ASP A 258 -16.97 -5.80 -5.85
C ASP A 258 -15.64 -5.19 -5.38
N ASN A 259 -14.58 -5.97 -5.50
CA ASN A 259 -13.22 -5.59 -5.12
C ASN A 259 -12.67 -4.54 -6.08
N ARG A 260 -12.23 -3.41 -5.57
CA ARG A 260 -11.86 -2.23 -6.36
C ARG A 260 -10.49 -1.71 -6.00
N PHE A 261 -9.86 -1.05 -6.97
CA PHE A 261 -8.58 -0.38 -6.80
C PHE A 261 -8.74 1.06 -7.25
N HIS A 262 -8.82 1.98 -6.29
CA HIS A 262 -8.96 3.40 -6.56
C HIS A 262 -7.62 4.04 -6.84
N LEU A 263 -7.53 4.82 -7.92
CA LEU A 263 -6.34 5.51 -8.33
C LEU A 263 -6.46 7.00 -7.99
N TYR A 264 -5.41 7.54 -7.36
CA TYR A 264 -5.31 8.95 -7.00
C TYR A 264 -4.02 9.54 -7.55
N ASP A 265 -4.07 10.77 -8.05
CA ASP A 265 -2.87 11.49 -8.47
C ASP A 265 -1.85 11.55 -7.33
N ARG A 266 -0.60 11.22 -7.62
CA ARG A 266 0.45 11.10 -6.61
C ARG A 266 0.68 12.38 -5.82
N LYS A 267 0.60 13.55 -6.49
CA LYS A 267 0.91 14.86 -5.92
C LYS A 267 -0.31 15.53 -5.30
N THR A 268 -1.42 15.57 -6.06
CA THR A 268 -2.62 16.32 -5.67
C THR A 268 -3.55 15.52 -4.77
N LEU A 269 -3.40 14.19 -4.76
CA LEU A 269 -4.28 13.25 -4.05
C LEU A 269 -5.73 13.30 -4.56
N GLU A 270 -5.94 13.81 -5.78
CA GLU A 270 -7.25 13.83 -6.40
C GLU A 270 -7.57 12.47 -7.03
N TYR A 271 -8.81 12.06 -6.92
CA TYR A 271 -9.29 10.82 -7.52
C TYR A 271 -9.17 10.87 -9.05
N MET A 272 -8.57 9.85 -9.64
CA MET A 272 -8.39 9.72 -11.09
C MET A 272 -9.40 8.76 -11.70
N THR A 273 -9.45 7.54 -11.20
CA THR A 273 -10.31 6.48 -11.74
C THR A 273 -10.35 5.28 -10.80
N THR A 274 -11.18 4.29 -11.15
CA THR A 274 -11.20 2.97 -10.51
C THR A 274 -10.73 1.91 -11.49
N MET A 275 -9.91 0.99 -10.98
CA MET A 275 -9.44 -0.18 -11.69
C MET A 275 -10.06 -1.45 -11.08
N TYR A 276 -10.35 -2.43 -11.93
CA TYR A 276 -10.76 -3.77 -11.58
C TYR A 276 -9.75 -4.77 -12.10
N LEU A 277 -9.47 -5.79 -11.31
CA LEU A 277 -8.69 -6.96 -11.71
C LEU A 277 -9.65 -8.13 -11.90
N ASP A 278 -9.72 -8.67 -13.10
CA ASP A 278 -10.65 -9.77 -13.40
C ASP A 278 -10.33 -11.03 -12.59
N ASN A 279 -11.36 -11.61 -11.98
CA ASN A 279 -11.26 -12.79 -11.12
C ASN A 279 -10.34 -12.61 -9.88
N VAL A 280 -10.16 -11.38 -9.39
CA VAL A 280 -9.48 -11.06 -8.13
C VAL A 280 -10.49 -10.47 -7.15
N SER A 281 -10.53 -11.03 -5.96
CA SER A 281 -11.47 -10.64 -4.92
C SER A 281 -10.81 -10.64 -3.55
N TYR A 282 -11.40 -9.94 -2.61
CA TYR A 282 -11.01 -9.94 -1.21
C TYR A 282 -9.49 -9.75 -1.05
N THR A 283 -9.01 -8.59 -1.50
CA THR A 283 -7.58 -8.26 -1.56
C THR A 283 -7.14 -7.49 -0.31
N ASP A 284 -6.31 -8.10 0.52
CA ASP A 284 -5.63 -7.42 1.63
C ASP A 284 -4.48 -6.57 1.08
N GLY A 285 -3.43 -7.19 0.61
CA GLY A 285 -2.21 -6.51 0.21
C GLY A 285 -2.00 -6.40 -1.29
N ILE A 286 -1.37 -5.29 -1.68
CA ILE A 286 -0.89 -5.04 -3.03
C ILE A 286 0.56 -4.55 -3.01
N ALA A 287 1.28 -4.77 -4.11
CA ALA A 287 2.58 -4.16 -4.35
C ALA A 287 2.77 -3.83 -5.82
N THR A 288 3.57 -2.82 -6.10
CA THR A 288 3.96 -2.47 -7.47
C THR A 288 5.45 -2.63 -7.68
N ALA A 289 5.86 -3.02 -8.88
CA ALA A 289 7.27 -3.10 -9.25
C ALA A 289 7.49 -2.65 -10.69
N TYR A 290 8.59 -1.92 -10.91
CA TYR A 290 9.02 -1.53 -12.26
C TYR A 290 10.11 -2.48 -12.75
N MET A 291 9.79 -3.28 -13.76
CA MET A 291 10.72 -4.25 -14.34
C MET A 291 10.62 -4.24 -15.87
N HIS A 292 11.74 -4.45 -16.55
CA HIS A 292 11.79 -4.54 -18.02
C HIS A 292 11.08 -3.39 -18.76
N GLY A 293 11.09 -2.19 -18.16
CA GLY A 293 10.46 -1.00 -18.78
C GLY A 293 8.97 -0.86 -18.55
N LYS A 294 8.36 -1.68 -17.69
CA LYS A 294 6.92 -1.71 -17.41
C LYS A 294 6.65 -1.75 -15.91
N TRP A 295 5.49 -1.27 -15.53
CA TRP A 295 4.96 -1.44 -14.18
C TRP A 295 4.11 -2.69 -14.07
N TYR A 296 4.21 -3.36 -12.95
CA TYR A 296 3.41 -4.53 -12.58
C TYR A 296 2.73 -4.29 -11.24
N LEU A 297 1.50 -4.78 -11.12
CA LEU A 297 0.74 -4.84 -9.88
C LEU A 297 0.64 -6.30 -9.45
N TYR A 298 0.99 -6.55 -8.21
CA TYR A 298 0.78 -7.82 -7.52
C TYR A 298 -0.32 -7.61 -6.50
N ALA A 299 -1.30 -8.48 -6.47
CA ALA A 299 -2.43 -8.43 -5.57
C ALA A 299 -2.64 -9.78 -4.88
N VAL A 300 -2.91 -9.76 -3.60
CA VAL A 300 -3.44 -10.92 -2.89
C VAL A 300 -4.86 -11.17 -3.40
N ASP A 301 -5.19 -12.41 -3.72
CA ASP A 301 -6.52 -12.83 -4.15
C ASP A 301 -7.10 -13.84 -3.16
N ASN A 302 -8.20 -13.43 -2.54
CA ASN A 302 -8.99 -14.23 -1.61
C ASN A 302 -8.15 -14.86 -0.47
N ASP A 303 -7.18 -14.11 0.07
CA ASP A 303 -6.23 -14.53 1.12
C ASP A 303 -5.43 -15.80 0.83
N ALA A 304 -5.47 -16.30 -0.40
CA ALA A 304 -4.99 -17.64 -0.74
C ALA A 304 -3.86 -17.66 -1.77
N ARG A 305 -3.75 -16.66 -2.62
CA ARG A 305 -2.74 -16.64 -3.69
C ARG A 305 -2.36 -15.21 -4.08
N VAL A 306 -1.30 -15.08 -4.87
CA VAL A 306 -0.91 -13.80 -5.49
C VAL A 306 -1.20 -13.87 -6.98
N VAL A 307 -1.81 -12.81 -7.51
CA VAL A 307 -2.03 -12.59 -8.93
C VAL A 307 -1.25 -11.36 -9.38
N ALA A 308 -0.62 -11.42 -10.54
CA ALA A 308 0.17 -10.31 -11.09
C ALA A 308 -0.36 -9.85 -12.44
N PHE A 309 -0.41 -8.52 -12.63
CA PHE A 309 -0.85 -7.88 -13.86
C PHE A 309 0.19 -6.85 -14.34
N GLU A 310 0.32 -6.71 -15.65
CA GLU A 310 1.00 -5.56 -16.24
C GLU A 310 0.09 -4.34 -16.15
N LEU A 311 0.58 -3.23 -15.61
CA LEU A 311 -0.16 -1.99 -15.54
C LEU A 311 -0.06 -1.21 -16.87
N PRO A 312 -1.18 -0.67 -17.37
CA PRO A 312 -1.14 0.23 -18.53
C PRO A 312 -0.44 1.55 -18.18
N GLU A 313 0.08 2.23 -19.18
CA GLU A 313 0.49 3.62 -19.02
C GLU A 313 -0.73 4.49 -18.74
N ILE A 314 -0.78 5.10 -17.56
CA ILE A 314 -1.82 6.04 -17.17
C ILE A 314 -1.19 7.43 -17.12
N ASN A 315 -1.68 8.32 -17.97
CA ASN A 315 -1.27 9.72 -17.98
C ASN A 315 -1.95 10.45 -16.82
N SER A 316 -1.16 10.91 -15.86
CA SER A 316 -1.57 11.78 -14.74
C SER A 316 -1.55 13.25 -15.16
#